data_7940b8881295e4ba1fb0c9c0d6d543ef
#
_entry.id   7940b8881295e4ba1fb0c9c0d6d543ef
#
_cell.length_a   1.000
_cell.length_b   1.000
_cell.length_c   1.000
_cell.angle_alpha   90.00
_cell.angle_beta   90.00
_cell.angle_gamma   90.00
#
_symmetry.space_group_name_H-M   'P 1'
#
loop_
_entity.id
_entity.type
_entity.pdbx_description
1 polymer ?
#
loop_
_entity_poly.entity_id
_entity_poly.type
_entity_poly.pdbx_seq_one_letter_code
_entity_poly.pdbx_strand_id
1 'polypeptide(L)'
;MPRSNRPRSRRGEPDAAPELDLMRALIGRAHTESKRDGLWNVQAVAAASAIKLYSCPGCVVSISPGTAHVVAWRADGLMGETEDLAARRHWHAHCWKIKP
;
A
#
# COMPACT_ATOMS: atom_id res chain seq x y z
N MET A 1 -6.31 7.91 -40.77
CA MET A 1 -6.11 7.67 -40.25
C MET A 1 -5.79 7.62 -39.34
N PRO A 2 -5.65 7.52 -38.83
CA PRO A 2 -5.22 7.56 -37.98
C PRO A 2 -4.89 6.79 -37.17
N ARG A 3 -4.61 6.47 -36.92
CA ARG A 3 -4.23 5.81 -36.29
C ARG A 3 -4.04 5.82 -35.14
N SER A 4 -4.12 5.29 -34.54
CA SER A 4 -4.07 5.10 -33.46
C SER A 4 -2.97 5.03 -32.87
N ASN A 5 -2.67 5.38 -32.31
CA ASN A 5 -1.57 5.38 -31.75
C ASN A 5 -1.60 5.01 -30.46
N ARG A 6 -2.29 4.31 -30.07
CA ARG A 6 -2.33 3.94 -28.92
C ARG A 6 -1.25 3.20 -28.54
N PRO A 7 -0.77 3.20 -27.56
CA PRO A 7 0.35 2.62 -27.16
C PRO A 7 0.28 1.33 -26.92
N ARG A 8 0.16 0.67 -27.15
CA ARG A 8 0.08 -0.46 -26.98
C ARG A 8 0.99 -1.08 -26.27
N SER A 9 1.55 -1.12 -25.93
CA SER A 9 2.50 -1.67 -25.46
C SER A 9 2.62 -2.16 -24.32
N ARG A 10 2.31 -2.02 -23.74
CA ARG A 10 2.51 -2.35 -22.70
C ARG A 10 2.36 -3.56 -22.47
N ARG A 11 1.89 -4.22 -23.02
CA ARG A 11 1.62 -5.29 -22.79
C ARG A 11 2.68 -6.07 -22.71
N GLY A 12 3.15 -6.38 -22.83
CA GLY A 12 4.06 -7.21 -22.84
C GLY A 12 5.15 -6.90 -21.99
N GLU A 13 5.08 -5.96 -21.40
CA GLU A 13 6.06 -5.58 -20.70
C GLU A 13 6.31 -6.37 -19.62
N PRO A 14 7.15 -6.74 -19.22
CA PRO A 14 7.52 -7.58 -18.33
C PRO A 14 7.33 -7.20 -17.07
N ASP A 15 6.95 -6.93 -16.64
CA ASP A 15 6.71 -6.77 -15.48
C ASP A 15 7.54 -7.20 -14.62
N ALA A 16 8.27 -7.28 -14.88
CA ALA A 16 9.15 -7.66 -14.15
C ALA A 16 9.15 -7.14 -12.87
N ALA A 17 8.91 -6.21 -12.48
CA ALA A 17 8.99 -5.74 -11.20
C ALA A 17 7.66 -5.45 -10.67
N PRO A 18 6.85 -6.39 -10.52
CA PRO A 18 5.55 -6.19 -9.98
C PRO A 18 5.62 -5.53 -8.61
N GLU A 19 6.65 -5.87 -7.82
CA GLU A 19 6.76 -5.28 -6.57
C GLU A 19 7.11 -3.83 -6.63
N LEU A 20 7.90 -3.42 -7.54
CA LEU A 20 8.25 -2.05 -7.72
C LEU A 20 7.05 -1.25 -8.19
N ASP A 21 6.24 -1.83 -9.06
CA ASP A 21 5.03 -1.17 -9.52
C ASP A 21 4.06 -0.97 -8.37
N LEU A 22 3.96 -1.96 -7.51
CA LEU A 22 3.10 -1.86 -6.36
C LEU A 22 3.56 -0.72 -5.45
N MET A 23 4.85 -0.61 -5.24
CA MET A 23 5.38 0.44 -4.40
C MET A 23 5.09 1.82 -4.96
N ARG A 24 5.21 1.97 -6.26
CA ARG A 24 4.89 3.24 -6.87
C ARG A 24 3.42 3.57 -6.71
N ALA A 25 2.57 2.57 -6.87
CA ALA A 25 1.14 2.79 -6.72
C ALA A 25 0.80 3.19 -5.30
N LEU A 26 1.44 2.59 -4.32
CA LEU A 26 1.20 2.93 -2.94
C LEU A 26 1.61 4.36 -2.65
N ILE A 27 2.77 4.75 -3.11
CA ILE A 27 3.25 6.11 -2.88
C ILE A 27 2.32 7.11 -3.56
N GLY A 28 1.88 6.80 -4.76
CA GLY A 28 1.08 7.74 -5.53
C GLY A 28 -0.34 7.91 -5.03
N ARG A 29 -0.85 6.95 -4.26
CA ARG A 29 -2.22 7.03 -3.80
C ARG A 29 -2.38 7.23 -2.32
N ALA A 30 -1.30 7.21 -1.58
CA ALA A 30 -1.36 7.34 -0.15
C ALA A 30 -1.79 8.73 0.26
N HIS A 31 -2.47 8.83 1.38
CA HIS A 31 -2.73 10.12 2.01
C HIS A 31 -2.07 10.09 3.38
N THR A 32 -1.92 11.25 3.98
CA THR A 32 -1.23 11.37 5.25
C THR A 32 -2.23 11.45 6.39
N GLU A 33 -1.96 10.74 7.45
CA GLU A 33 -2.76 10.81 8.67
C GLU A 33 -1.86 11.04 9.86
N SER A 34 -2.31 11.83 10.79
CA SER A 34 -1.57 12.12 12.00
C SER A 34 -2.07 11.23 13.12
N LYS A 35 -1.18 10.52 13.76
CA LYS A 35 -1.52 9.70 14.92
C LYS A 35 -0.71 10.20 16.09
N ARG A 36 -0.97 9.65 17.26
CA ARG A 36 -0.26 10.08 18.44
C ARG A 36 1.25 9.92 18.31
N ASP A 37 1.70 8.89 17.62
CA ASP A 37 3.12 8.61 17.48
C ASP A 37 3.75 9.26 16.23
N GLY A 38 3.02 10.09 15.53
CA GLY A 38 3.61 10.84 14.41
C GLY A 38 2.77 10.79 13.15
N LEU A 39 3.42 11.10 12.04
CA LEU A 39 2.76 11.17 10.77
C LEU A 39 2.90 9.88 10.00
N TRP A 40 1.84 9.45 9.38
CA TRP A 40 1.80 8.19 8.64
C TRP A 40 1.26 8.41 7.25
N ASN A 41 1.77 7.63 6.31
CA ASN A 41 1.17 7.53 4.99
C ASN A 41 0.26 6.33 5.02
N VAL A 42 -0.95 6.46 4.51
CA VAL A 42 -1.96 5.41 4.57
C VAL A 42 -2.55 5.20 3.19
N GLN A 43 -2.68 3.95 2.80
CA GLN A 43 -3.22 3.59 1.51
C GLN A 43 -4.24 2.47 1.69
N ALA A 44 -5.43 2.67 1.16
CA ALA A 44 -6.46 1.64 1.21
C ALA A 44 -6.14 0.52 0.22
N VAL A 45 -6.38 -0.70 0.61
CA VAL A 45 -6.18 -1.86 -0.24
C VAL A 45 -7.55 -2.49 -0.46
N ALA A 46 -7.98 -2.54 -1.70
CA ALA A 46 -9.28 -3.11 -2.03
C ALA A 46 -9.25 -4.63 -1.88
N ALA A 47 -10.40 -5.21 -1.63
CA ALA A 47 -10.50 -6.65 -1.47
C ALA A 47 -9.92 -7.40 -2.68
N ALA A 48 -10.16 -6.89 -3.87
CA ALA A 48 -9.68 -7.55 -5.08
C ALA A 48 -8.15 -7.53 -5.19
N SER A 49 -7.51 -6.60 -4.52
CA SER A 49 -6.07 -6.49 -4.54
C SER A 49 -5.41 -7.18 -3.36
N ALA A 50 -6.20 -7.66 -2.42
CA ALA A 50 -5.67 -8.27 -1.20
C ALA A 50 -5.46 -9.76 -1.44
N ILE A 51 -4.34 -10.11 -2.05
CA ILE A 51 -4.09 -11.49 -2.44
C ILE A 51 -3.20 -12.25 -1.49
N LYS A 52 -2.64 -11.62 -0.51
CA LYS A 52 -1.76 -12.28 0.45
C LYS A 52 -2.33 -12.27 1.84
N LEU A 53 -1.80 -13.12 2.68
CA LEU A 53 -2.17 -13.16 4.07
C LEU A 53 -1.23 -12.25 4.84
N TYR A 54 -1.77 -11.38 5.66
CA TYR A 54 -0.98 -10.47 6.48
C TYR A 54 -1.41 -10.59 7.94
N SER A 55 -0.61 -10.06 8.83
CA SER A 55 -0.95 -10.00 10.24
C SER A 55 -1.15 -8.56 10.62
N CYS A 56 -2.25 -8.26 11.28
CA CYS A 56 -2.55 -6.91 11.71
C CYS A 56 -1.82 -6.61 13.02
N PRO A 57 -0.99 -5.56 13.07
CA PRO A 57 -0.27 -5.26 14.30
C PRO A 57 -1.18 -4.79 15.44
N GLY A 58 -2.37 -4.33 15.10
CA GLY A 58 -3.26 -3.79 16.11
C GLY A 58 -3.94 -4.86 16.94
N CYS A 59 -4.40 -5.92 16.30
CA CYS A 59 -5.11 -6.97 17.02
C CYS A 59 -4.40 -8.32 16.95
N VAL A 60 -3.28 -8.38 16.23
CA VAL A 60 -2.48 -9.59 16.05
C VAL A 60 -3.22 -10.71 15.35
N VAL A 61 -4.35 -10.44 14.76
CA VAL A 61 -5.12 -11.43 14.03
C VAL A 61 -4.81 -11.28 12.56
N SER A 62 -4.87 -12.39 11.83
CA SER A 62 -4.57 -12.38 10.40
C SER A 62 -5.58 -11.58 9.60
N ILE A 63 -5.09 -10.98 8.52
CA ILE A 63 -5.94 -10.35 7.52
C ILE A 63 -6.00 -11.32 6.36
N SER A 64 -7.14 -11.95 6.17
CA SER A 64 -7.28 -12.98 5.15
C SER A 64 -7.24 -12.39 3.75
N PRO A 65 -6.76 -13.16 2.76
CA PRO A 65 -6.82 -12.70 1.39
C PRO A 65 -8.27 -12.37 1.01
N GLY A 66 -8.44 -11.37 0.20
CA GLY A 66 -9.78 -10.96 -0.19
C GLY A 66 -10.46 -10.00 0.78
N THR A 67 -9.75 -9.56 1.80
CA THR A 67 -10.30 -8.63 2.78
C THR A 67 -9.76 -7.24 2.52
N ALA A 68 -10.64 -6.27 2.34
CA ALA A 68 -10.23 -4.88 2.18
C ALA A 68 -9.60 -4.42 3.49
N HIS A 69 -8.49 -3.72 3.40
CA HIS A 69 -7.77 -3.27 4.58
C HIS A 69 -6.92 -2.06 4.23
N VAL A 70 -6.03 -1.63 5.11
CA VAL A 70 -5.16 -0.51 4.81
C VAL A 70 -3.71 -0.92 5.04
N VAL A 71 -2.82 -0.25 4.31
CA VAL A 71 -1.40 -0.40 4.54
C VAL A 71 -0.90 0.96 4.98
N ALA A 72 -0.04 0.97 5.97
CA ALA A 72 0.46 2.22 6.54
C ALA A 72 1.96 2.16 6.76
N TRP A 73 2.61 3.29 6.58
CA TRP A 73 4.04 3.40 6.85
C TRP A 73 4.34 4.81 7.32
N ARG A 74 5.45 4.97 8.03
CA ARG A 74 5.78 6.27 8.59
C ARG A 74 6.02 7.29 7.50
N ALA A 75 5.60 8.51 7.74
CA ALA A 75 5.86 9.60 6.82
C ALA A 75 7.01 10.45 7.32
N ASP A 76 7.44 10.23 8.56
CA ASP A 76 8.47 11.04 9.18
C ASP A 76 9.59 10.21 9.79
N GLY A 77 9.84 9.04 9.27
CA GLY A 77 10.89 8.19 9.80
C GLY A 77 12.26 8.76 9.55
N LEU A 78 13.18 8.43 10.43
CA LEU A 78 14.53 8.96 10.37
C LEU A 78 15.36 8.39 9.24
N MET A 79 15.06 7.21 8.80
CA MET A 79 15.86 6.53 7.79
C MET A 79 15.43 6.87 6.37
N GLY A 80 14.43 7.70 6.19
CA GLY A 80 14.00 8.13 4.87
C GLY A 80 12.84 7.35 4.33
N GLU A 81 12.29 7.85 3.22
CA GLU A 81 11.09 7.30 2.65
C GLU A 81 11.21 5.84 2.20
N THR A 82 12.33 5.49 1.63
CA THR A 82 12.52 4.12 1.17
C THR A 82 12.46 3.13 2.33
N GLU A 83 13.11 3.46 3.43
CA GLU A 83 13.11 2.59 4.59
C GLU A 83 11.73 2.54 5.23
N ASP A 84 11.07 3.67 5.28
CA ASP A 84 9.73 3.73 5.85
C ASP A 84 8.77 2.85 5.05
N LEU A 85 8.85 2.92 3.74
CA LEU A 85 7.99 2.11 2.88
C LEU A 85 8.33 0.63 3.01
N ALA A 86 9.59 0.29 3.17
CA ALA A 86 10.00 -1.10 3.35
C ALA A 86 9.46 -1.67 4.65
N ALA A 87 9.22 -0.82 5.62
CA ALA A 87 8.70 -1.24 6.92
C ALA A 87 7.17 -1.14 7.00
N ARG A 88 6.51 -0.96 5.88
CA ARG A 88 5.06 -0.80 5.89
C ARG A 88 4.37 -2.02 6.49
N ARG A 89 3.22 -1.78 7.12
CA ARG A 89 2.45 -2.84 7.74
C ARG A 89 1.01 -2.76 7.28
N HIS A 90 0.38 -3.91 7.24
CA HIS A 90 -1.02 -4.01 6.84
C HIS A 90 -1.87 -4.10 8.10
N TRP A 91 -2.94 -3.33 8.16
CA TRP A 91 -3.81 -3.23 9.31
C TRP A 91 -5.25 -3.45 8.88
N HIS A 92 -6.06 -4.08 9.73
CA HIS A 92 -7.50 -4.06 9.49
C HIS A 92 -7.92 -2.60 9.48
N ALA A 93 -8.86 -2.24 8.63
CA ALA A 93 -9.30 -0.85 8.55
C ALA A 93 -9.77 -0.34 9.91
N HIS A 94 -10.53 -1.17 10.61
CA HIS A 94 -11.02 -0.79 11.92
C HIS A 94 -9.89 -0.61 12.93
N CYS A 95 -8.92 -1.50 12.91
CA CYS A 95 -7.79 -1.42 13.85
C CYS A 95 -6.96 -0.17 13.60
N TRP A 96 -6.78 0.19 12.36
CA TRP A 96 -6.08 1.42 12.04
C TRP A 96 -6.87 2.64 12.51
N LYS A 97 -8.18 2.59 12.32
CA LYS A 97 -9.03 3.71 12.68
C LYS A 97 -8.98 4.00 14.16
N ILE A 98 -8.94 2.98 14.99
CA ILE A 98 -8.94 3.19 16.43
C ILE A 98 -7.54 3.38 17.02
N LYS A 99 -6.51 3.23 16.23
CA LYS A 99 -5.15 3.46 16.71
C LYS A 99 -4.99 4.93 17.05
N PRO A 100 -4.48 5.25 18.26
CA PRO A 100 -4.36 6.65 18.69
C PRO A 100 -3.40 7.44 17.83
#